data_b3eed914a73e284885cdec0365561ac9
#
_entry.id   b3eed914a73e284885cdec0365561ac9
#
_cell.length_a   1.000
_cell.length_b   1.000
_cell.length_c   1.000
_cell.angle_alpha   90.00
_cell.angle_beta   90.00
_cell.angle_gamma   90.00
#
_symmetry.space_group_name_H-M   'P 1'
#
loop_
_entity.id
_entity.type
_entity.pdbx_description
1 polymer ?
#
loop_
_entity_poly.entity_id
_entity_poly.type
_entity_poly.pdbx_seq_one_letter_code
_entity_poly.pdbx_strand_id
1 'polypeptide(L)'
;MQPGITPGDPGDLGAFGQQAQQAQQAQQALGNLQTALAQAQHMQQHLLAAQQQIAQTEVRGQAGGGLVEVTLNGHGKVVAVRVDPSVADPADVETLQDLIIGAFDDAAEAMRETVKSILGPLAAAGGRPLPES
;
A
#
# COMPACT_ATOMS: atom_id res chain seq x y z
N MET A 1 27.93 -67.86 -10.16
CA MET A 1 28.00 -66.68 -10.97
C MET A 1 26.82 -65.86 -10.76
N GLN A 2 27.00 -64.64 -10.54
CA GLN A 2 25.92 -63.72 -10.17
C GLN A 2 25.64 -62.78 -11.32
N PRO A 3 24.72 -63.11 -12.15
CA PRO A 3 24.41 -62.20 -13.24
C PRO A 3 23.61 -61.02 -12.74
N GLY A 4 23.94 -59.92 -13.21
CA GLY A 4 23.07 -58.72 -13.03
C GLY A 4 23.29 -57.93 -11.80
N ILE A 5 24.07 -58.37 -10.86
CA ILE A 5 24.35 -57.58 -9.70
C ILE A 5 25.81 -57.22 -9.67
N THR A 6 26.17 -56.37 -10.52
CA THR A 6 27.49 -55.77 -10.44
C THR A 6 27.39 -54.55 -9.54
N PRO A 7 28.34 -54.45 -8.59
CA PRO A 7 28.36 -53.26 -7.73
C PRO A 7 28.78 -52.05 -8.51
N GLY A 8 28.37 -51.63 -9.40
CA GLY A 8 28.76 -50.55 -10.24
C GLY A 8 27.81 -50.34 -11.38
N ASP A 9 26.62 -50.88 -11.23
CA ASP A 9 25.59 -50.69 -12.25
C ASP A 9 25.29 -49.18 -12.38
N PRO A 10 25.59 -48.63 -13.57
CA PRO A 10 25.37 -47.17 -13.73
C PRO A 10 23.92 -46.76 -13.56
N GLY A 11 22.99 -47.68 -13.75
CA GLY A 11 21.58 -47.37 -13.55
C GLY A 11 21.23 -47.06 -12.14
N ASP A 12 21.78 -47.84 -11.20
CA ASP A 12 21.55 -47.60 -9.78
C ASP A 12 22.16 -46.29 -9.31
N LEU A 13 23.38 -46.02 -9.74
CA LEU A 13 24.04 -44.76 -9.40
C LEU A 13 23.30 -43.56 -9.98
N GLY A 14 22.79 -43.71 -11.18
CA GLY A 14 21.99 -42.67 -11.79
C GLY A 14 20.71 -42.39 -11.03
N ALA A 15 20.05 -43.43 -10.55
CA ALA A 15 18.82 -43.28 -9.77
C ALA A 15 19.10 -42.56 -8.45
N PHE A 16 20.19 -42.89 -7.78
CA PHE A 16 20.59 -42.20 -6.56
C PHE A 16 20.87 -40.71 -6.83
N GLY A 17 21.57 -40.42 -7.91
CA GLY A 17 21.87 -39.05 -8.27
C GLY A 17 20.61 -38.25 -8.55
N GLN A 18 19.65 -38.83 -9.25
CA GLN A 18 18.40 -38.19 -9.53
C GLN A 18 17.60 -37.91 -8.27
N GLN A 19 17.55 -38.84 -7.34
CA GLN A 19 16.86 -38.64 -6.08
C GLN A 19 17.50 -37.53 -5.26
N ALA A 20 18.83 -37.48 -5.23
CA ALA A 20 19.54 -36.42 -4.53
C ALA A 20 19.23 -35.04 -5.13
N GLN A 21 19.19 -34.95 -6.46
CA GLN A 21 18.86 -33.71 -7.14
C GLN A 21 17.43 -33.29 -6.88
N GLN A 22 16.50 -34.23 -6.89
CA GLN A 22 15.10 -33.93 -6.58
C GLN A 22 14.94 -33.45 -5.14
N ALA A 23 15.67 -34.06 -4.21
CA ALA A 23 15.64 -33.64 -2.82
C ALA A 23 16.19 -32.22 -2.67
N GLN A 24 17.25 -31.87 -3.35
CA GLN A 24 17.80 -30.53 -3.32
C GLN A 24 16.85 -29.53 -3.93
N GLN A 25 16.23 -29.88 -5.05
CA GLN A 25 15.24 -28.99 -5.67
C GLN A 25 14.03 -28.79 -4.77
N ALA A 26 13.57 -29.83 -4.08
CA ALA A 26 12.48 -29.73 -3.14
C ALA A 26 12.84 -28.82 -1.97
N GLN A 27 14.06 -28.91 -1.45
CA GLN A 27 14.52 -28.05 -0.39
C GLN A 27 14.60 -26.59 -0.84
N GLN A 28 15.09 -26.35 -2.05
CA GLN A 28 15.14 -25.01 -2.61
C GLN A 28 13.74 -24.44 -2.81
N ALA A 29 12.82 -25.27 -3.29
CA ALA A 29 11.43 -24.85 -3.48
C ALA A 29 10.79 -24.50 -2.14
N LEU A 30 11.05 -25.29 -1.10
CA LEU A 30 10.56 -24.97 0.25
C LEU A 30 11.16 -23.68 0.78
N GLY A 31 12.47 -23.47 0.58
CA GLY A 31 13.12 -22.23 0.98
C GLY A 31 12.55 -21.03 0.26
N ASN A 32 12.31 -21.15 -1.03
CA ASN A 32 11.70 -20.09 -1.82
C ASN A 32 10.27 -19.80 -1.36
N LEU A 33 9.51 -20.85 -1.05
CA LEU A 33 8.16 -20.70 -0.56
C LEU A 33 8.14 -20.01 0.80
N GLN A 34 9.04 -20.39 1.71
CA GLN A 34 9.15 -19.73 3.01
C GLN A 34 9.50 -18.26 2.87
N THR A 35 10.43 -17.95 1.97
CA THR A 35 10.79 -16.56 1.68
C THR A 35 9.60 -15.79 1.13
N ALA A 36 8.87 -16.39 0.20
CA ALA A 36 7.69 -15.75 -0.38
C ALA A 36 6.62 -15.52 0.67
N LEU A 37 6.41 -16.49 1.58
CA LEU A 37 5.45 -16.32 2.67
C LEU A 37 5.87 -15.21 3.63
N ALA A 38 7.16 -15.16 3.96
CA ALA A 38 7.69 -14.11 4.83
C ALA A 38 7.51 -12.74 4.19
N GLN A 39 7.77 -12.62 2.88
CA GLN A 39 7.55 -11.38 2.17
C GLN A 39 6.07 -10.99 2.12
N ALA A 40 5.20 -11.97 1.91
CA ALA A 40 3.77 -11.72 1.90
C ALA A 40 3.27 -11.24 3.26
N GLN A 41 3.74 -11.85 4.34
CA GLN A 41 3.41 -11.41 5.70
C GLN A 41 3.93 -10.01 5.98
N HIS A 42 5.15 -9.73 5.55
CA HIS A 42 5.75 -8.41 5.71
C HIS A 42 4.94 -7.35 4.96
N MET A 43 4.53 -7.66 3.75
CA MET A 43 3.70 -6.77 2.95
C MET A 43 2.34 -6.53 3.60
N GLN A 44 1.71 -7.58 4.17
CA GLN A 44 0.47 -7.44 4.90
C GLN A 44 0.63 -6.52 6.12
N GLN A 45 1.72 -6.68 6.86
CA GLN A 45 2.01 -5.82 8.00
C GLN A 45 2.19 -4.37 7.59
N HIS A 46 2.90 -4.14 6.50
CA HIS A 46 3.07 -2.80 5.94
C HIS A 46 1.75 -2.20 5.50
N LEU A 47 0.90 -2.99 4.86
CA LEU A 47 -0.40 -2.52 4.42
C LEU A 47 -1.29 -2.17 5.61
N LEU A 48 -1.31 -3.00 6.65
CA LEU A 48 -2.07 -2.73 7.86
C LEU A 48 -1.56 -1.46 8.54
N ALA A 49 -0.23 -1.31 8.64
CA ALA A 49 0.36 -0.11 9.22
C ALA A 49 0.00 1.13 8.41
N ALA A 50 0.02 1.03 7.07
CA ALA A 50 -0.36 2.13 6.20
C ALA A 50 -1.83 2.49 6.38
N GLN A 51 -2.72 1.50 6.49
CA GLN A 51 -4.13 1.73 6.72
C GLN A 51 -4.37 2.41 8.07
N GLN A 52 -3.67 2.00 9.11
CA GLN A 52 -3.77 2.63 10.42
C GLN A 52 -3.26 4.06 10.37
N GLN A 53 -2.16 4.30 9.66
CA GLN A 53 -1.62 5.63 9.51
C GLN A 53 -2.59 6.53 8.76
N ILE A 54 -3.21 6.04 7.69
CA ILE A 54 -4.22 6.78 6.95
C ILE A 54 -5.42 7.09 7.84
N ALA A 55 -5.88 6.11 8.61
CA ALA A 55 -7.03 6.29 9.49
C ALA A 55 -6.79 7.36 10.56
N GLN A 56 -5.56 7.50 11.02
CA GLN A 56 -5.19 8.50 12.03
C GLN A 56 -4.80 9.84 11.41
N THR A 57 -4.65 9.89 10.10
CA THR A 57 -4.23 11.10 9.40
C THR A 57 -5.40 12.08 9.28
N GLU A 58 -5.12 13.34 9.53
CA GLU A 58 -6.04 14.43 9.26
C GLU A 58 -5.33 15.45 8.38
N VAL A 59 -6.06 15.98 7.42
CA VAL A 59 -5.55 17.04 6.56
C VAL A 59 -6.49 18.23 6.61
N ARG A 60 -5.95 19.39 6.35
CA ARG A 60 -6.70 20.64 6.37
C ARG A 60 -6.59 21.29 5.01
N GLY A 61 -7.72 21.77 4.53
CA GLY A 61 -7.79 22.60 3.35
C GLY A 61 -8.33 23.95 3.69
N GLN A 62 -7.90 24.96 2.97
CA GLN A 62 -8.28 26.34 3.24
C GLN A 62 -8.71 27.00 1.94
N ALA A 63 -9.57 28.00 2.09
CA ALA A 63 -9.97 28.86 0.98
C ALA A 63 -10.07 30.30 1.48
N GLY A 64 -9.86 31.25 0.55
CA GLY A 64 -9.93 32.66 0.88
C GLY A 64 -8.83 33.12 1.83
N GLY A 65 -7.65 32.48 1.77
CA GLY A 65 -6.55 32.85 2.67
C GLY A 65 -6.76 32.42 4.11
N GLY A 66 -7.55 31.38 4.34
CA GLY A 66 -7.82 30.87 5.68
C GLY A 66 -9.15 31.30 6.25
N LEU A 67 -9.99 31.95 5.46
CA LEU A 67 -11.34 32.36 5.89
C LEU A 67 -12.23 31.15 6.14
N VAL A 68 -12.05 30.08 5.39
CA VAL A 68 -12.73 28.81 5.60
C VAL A 68 -11.68 27.70 5.62
N GLU A 69 -11.79 26.84 6.61
CA GLU A 69 -10.88 25.70 6.76
C GLU A 69 -11.72 24.44 6.95
N VAL A 70 -11.39 23.38 6.19
CA VAL A 70 -12.04 22.08 6.29
C VAL A 70 -10.98 21.06 6.70
N THR A 71 -11.30 20.23 7.68
CA THR A 71 -10.45 19.14 8.12
C THR A 71 -11.10 17.82 7.73
N LEU A 72 -10.33 16.99 7.01
CA LEU A 72 -10.74 15.64 6.62
C LEU A 72 -9.91 14.61 7.35
N ASN A 73 -10.53 13.48 7.71
CA ASN A 73 -9.78 12.33 8.22
C ASN A 73 -9.37 11.41 7.06
N GLY A 74 -8.63 10.34 7.39
CA GLY A 74 -8.13 9.41 6.39
C GLY A 74 -9.20 8.63 5.66
N HIS A 75 -10.43 8.64 6.15
CA HIS A 75 -11.57 8.02 5.48
C HIS A 75 -12.29 8.99 4.54
N GLY A 76 -11.77 10.20 4.40
CA GLY A 76 -12.39 11.21 3.56
C GLY A 76 -13.59 11.90 4.21
N LYS A 77 -13.77 11.72 5.50
CA LYS A 77 -14.88 12.30 6.23
C LYS A 77 -14.50 13.67 6.77
N VAL A 78 -15.40 14.62 6.66
CA VAL A 78 -15.22 15.94 7.25
C VAL A 78 -15.38 15.84 8.76
N VAL A 79 -14.32 16.19 9.49
CA VAL A 79 -14.36 16.16 10.97
C VAL A 79 -14.50 17.54 11.57
N ALA A 80 -14.16 18.59 10.83
CA ALA A 80 -14.29 19.96 11.32
C ALA A 80 -14.39 20.93 10.14
N VAL A 81 -15.14 21.98 10.35
CA VAL A 81 -15.20 23.10 9.42
C VAL A 81 -15.10 24.37 10.26
N ARG A 82 -14.17 25.24 9.90
CA ARG A 82 -14.03 26.56 10.54
C ARG A 82 -14.37 27.60 9.52
N VAL A 83 -15.22 28.55 9.94
CA VAL A 83 -15.67 29.66 9.11
C VAL A 83 -15.39 30.95 9.85
N ASP A 84 -14.66 31.84 9.20
CA ASP A 84 -14.43 33.15 9.77
C ASP A 84 -15.74 33.92 9.79
N PRO A 85 -16.08 34.63 10.88
CA PRO A 85 -17.33 35.39 10.95
C PRO A 85 -17.49 36.43 9.83
N SER A 86 -16.39 36.92 9.28
CA SER A 86 -16.44 37.94 8.21
C SER A 86 -17.08 37.41 6.93
N VAL A 87 -17.08 36.09 6.70
CA VAL A 87 -17.68 35.47 5.50
C VAL A 87 -19.00 34.79 5.83
N ALA A 88 -19.41 34.75 7.09
CA ALA A 88 -20.70 34.20 7.51
C ALA A 88 -21.77 35.29 7.41
N ASP A 89 -21.95 35.81 6.21
CA ASP A 89 -22.87 36.92 5.93
C ASP A 89 -24.14 36.37 5.28
N PRO A 90 -25.32 36.52 5.94
CA PRO A 90 -26.56 36.05 5.34
C PRO A 90 -26.92 36.74 4.03
N ALA A 91 -26.35 37.92 3.76
CA ALA A 91 -26.57 38.62 2.50
C ALA A 91 -25.72 38.11 1.36
N ASP A 92 -24.69 37.32 1.65
CA ASP A 92 -23.77 36.80 0.64
C ASP A 92 -23.43 35.34 0.92
N VAL A 93 -24.43 34.49 0.86
CA VAL A 93 -24.29 33.06 1.12
C VAL A 93 -23.51 32.39 -0.01
N GLU A 94 -23.58 32.91 -1.23
CA GLU A 94 -22.86 32.32 -2.38
C GLU A 94 -21.34 32.34 -2.17
N THR A 95 -20.79 33.42 -1.68
CA THR A 95 -19.35 33.50 -1.40
C THR A 95 -18.97 32.46 -0.35
N LEU A 96 -19.76 32.31 0.71
CA LEU A 96 -19.51 31.31 1.73
C LEU A 96 -19.53 29.89 1.14
N GLN A 97 -20.52 29.58 0.29
CA GLN A 97 -20.63 28.28 -0.36
C GLN A 97 -19.41 27.99 -1.22
N ASP A 98 -18.99 28.98 -2.02
CA ASP A 98 -17.81 28.81 -2.89
C ASP A 98 -16.54 28.59 -2.07
N LEU A 99 -16.39 29.29 -0.95
CA LEU A 99 -15.25 29.13 -0.05
C LEU A 99 -15.24 27.75 0.60
N ILE A 100 -16.40 27.25 1.00
CA ILE A 100 -16.50 25.90 1.58
C ILE A 100 -16.11 24.85 0.55
N ILE A 101 -16.60 24.97 -0.68
CA ILE A 101 -16.25 24.05 -1.77
C ILE A 101 -14.76 24.11 -2.02
N GLY A 102 -14.19 25.30 -2.11
CA GLY A 102 -12.75 25.46 -2.36
C GLY A 102 -11.91 24.89 -1.23
N ALA A 103 -12.31 25.09 0.02
CA ALA A 103 -11.61 24.53 1.17
C ALA A 103 -11.69 23.00 1.18
N PHE A 104 -12.84 22.46 0.85
CA PHE A 104 -13.03 21.01 0.75
C PHE A 104 -12.16 20.42 -0.35
N ASP A 105 -12.15 21.05 -1.52
CA ASP A 105 -11.31 20.59 -2.65
C ASP A 105 -9.83 20.62 -2.28
N ASP A 106 -9.40 21.67 -1.61
CA ASP A 106 -8.02 21.79 -1.15
C ASP A 106 -7.68 20.68 -0.15
N ALA A 107 -8.58 20.40 0.79
CA ALA A 107 -8.41 19.32 1.76
C ALA A 107 -8.40 17.96 1.07
N ALA A 108 -9.25 17.73 0.09
CA ALA A 108 -9.31 16.48 -0.66
C ALA A 108 -8.03 16.24 -1.44
N GLU A 109 -7.46 17.30 -2.02
CA GLU A 109 -6.18 17.19 -2.72
C GLU A 109 -5.04 16.91 -1.75
N ALA A 110 -5.02 17.59 -0.61
CA ALA A 110 -4.03 17.34 0.42
C ALA A 110 -4.12 15.89 0.92
N MET A 111 -5.32 15.35 1.06
CA MET A 111 -5.52 13.96 1.45
C MET A 111 -4.96 13.02 0.38
N ARG A 112 -5.22 13.27 -0.89
CA ARG A 112 -4.68 12.45 -1.97
C ARG A 112 -3.16 12.43 -1.97
N GLU A 113 -2.54 13.58 -1.77
CA GLU A 113 -1.09 13.69 -1.69
C GLU A 113 -0.54 12.93 -0.49
N THR A 114 -1.21 13.03 0.65
CA THR A 114 -0.81 12.33 1.86
C THR A 114 -0.93 10.81 1.69
N VAL A 115 -2.02 10.33 1.11
CA VAL A 115 -2.22 8.90 0.84
C VAL A 115 -1.19 8.39 -0.14
N LYS A 116 -0.89 9.14 -1.20
CA LYS A 116 0.19 8.79 -2.12
C LYS A 116 1.52 8.65 -1.40
N SER A 117 1.82 9.57 -0.51
CA SER A 117 3.05 9.54 0.27
C SER A 117 3.14 8.31 1.16
N ILE A 118 2.03 7.93 1.80
CA ILE A 118 1.98 6.76 2.68
C ILE A 118 2.07 5.46 1.88
N LEU A 119 1.36 5.37 0.76
CA LEU A 119 1.29 4.17 -0.06
C LEU A 119 2.36 4.11 -1.14
N GLY A 120 3.09 5.21 -1.38
CA GLY A 120 4.11 5.28 -2.40
C GLY A 120 5.15 4.18 -2.32
N PRO A 121 5.74 3.90 -1.13
CA PRO A 121 6.71 2.82 -1.02
C PRO A 121 6.14 1.45 -1.37
N LEU A 122 4.87 1.20 -1.06
CA LEU A 122 4.20 -0.05 -1.42
C LEU A 122 3.95 -0.14 -2.92
N ALA A 123 3.56 0.96 -3.54
CA ALA A 123 3.38 1.02 -4.99
C ALA A 123 4.71 0.83 -5.72
N ALA A 124 5.79 1.42 -5.21
CA ALA A 124 7.12 1.24 -5.76
C ALA A 124 7.59 -0.21 -5.62
N ALA A 125 7.29 -0.85 -4.48
CA ALA A 125 7.61 -2.26 -4.26
C ALA A 125 6.84 -3.17 -5.21
N GLY A 126 5.67 -2.75 -5.65
CA GLY A 126 4.87 -3.47 -6.64
C GLY A 126 5.41 -3.39 -8.06
N GLY A 127 6.44 -2.59 -8.30
CA GLY A 127 7.16 -2.57 -9.58
C GLY A 127 6.41 -1.99 -10.75
N ARG A 128 5.26 -1.39 -10.54
CA ARG A 128 4.49 -0.77 -11.63
C ARG A 128 4.15 0.66 -11.29
N PRO A 129 4.76 1.62 -11.96
CA PRO A 129 4.24 2.97 -11.91
C PRO A 129 2.84 2.96 -12.52
N LEU A 130 1.88 3.48 -11.77
CA LEU A 130 0.55 3.66 -12.30
C LEU A 130 0.63 4.65 -13.45
N PRO A 131 -0.03 4.35 -14.58
CA PRO A 131 -0.07 5.32 -15.66
C PRO A 131 -0.77 6.57 -15.15
N GLU A 132 -0.11 7.68 -15.30
CA GLU A 132 -0.74 8.94 -14.99
C GLU A 132 -1.86 9.19 -15.98
N SER A 133 -3.02 9.33 -15.46
CA SER A 133 -4.16 9.75 -16.24
C SER A 133 -4.20 11.27 -16.37
#